data_e1af2f9e13aae72b4a7a1ffbf76ad42a
#
_entry.id   e1af2f9e13aae72b4a7a1ffbf76ad42a
#
_cell.length_a   1.000
_cell.length_b   1.000
_cell.length_c   1.000
_cell.angle_alpha   90.00
_cell.angle_beta   90.00
_cell.angle_gamma   90.00
#
_symmetry.space_group_name_H-M   'P 1'
#
loop_
_entity.id
_entity.type
_entity.pdbx_description
1 polymer ?
#
loop_
_entity_poly.entity_id
_entity_poly.type
_entity_poly.pdbx_seq_one_letter_code
_entity_poly.pdbx_strand_id
1 'polypeptide(L)'
;MQKVKRIGEFIKKNLKWILLFLCTIIFLDLVEDVFEKEIMKLDIITYNFISTYLISDFVTPIAKIITNLGGTISLISITIILLVVLKNKKIGIAVMINLLISTVLNIILKNVVQRPRPNEFRLITETGYSFPSGHSMVSMAFYGFLIYLIYKLVKN
;
A
#
# COMPACT_ATOMS: atom_id res chain seq x y z
N MET A 1 1.91 23.21 -32.89
CA MET A 1 0.94 23.35 -31.77
C MET A 1 -0.13 22.25 -31.73
N GLN A 2 -0.80 21.86 -32.83
CA GLN A 2 -1.85 20.83 -32.83
C GLN A 2 -1.37 19.44 -32.35
N LYS A 3 -0.15 19.01 -32.71
CA LYS A 3 0.41 17.70 -32.30
C LYS A 3 0.61 17.57 -30.78
N VAL A 4 1.08 18.65 -30.15
CA VAL A 4 1.27 18.71 -28.67
C VAL A 4 -0.08 18.65 -27.94
N LYS A 5 -1.10 19.34 -28.45
CA LYS A 5 -2.46 19.32 -27.89
C LYS A 5 -3.09 17.91 -27.95
N ARG A 6 -2.92 17.22 -29.09
CA ARG A 6 -3.38 15.81 -29.26
C ARG A 6 -2.69 14.84 -28.28
N ILE A 7 -1.39 14.98 -28.08
CA ILE A 7 -0.63 14.15 -27.13
C ILE A 7 -1.14 14.41 -25.72
N GLY A 8 -1.36 15.66 -25.33
CA GLY A 8 -1.88 16.00 -24.01
C GLY A 8 -3.29 15.45 -23.75
N GLU A 9 -4.16 15.48 -24.75
CA GLU A 9 -5.51 14.90 -24.65
C GLU A 9 -5.46 13.36 -24.56
N PHE A 10 -4.59 12.71 -25.32
CA PHE A 10 -4.37 11.27 -25.23
C PHE A 10 -3.86 10.84 -23.84
N ILE A 11 -2.87 11.56 -23.31
CA ILE A 11 -2.33 11.28 -21.96
C ILE A 11 -3.43 11.44 -20.91
N LYS A 12 -4.19 12.54 -20.93
CA LYS A 12 -5.29 12.77 -19.97
C LYS A 12 -6.35 11.67 -20.04
N LYS A 13 -6.72 11.23 -21.23
CA LYS A 13 -7.71 10.18 -21.44
C LYS A 13 -7.24 8.81 -20.91
N ASN A 14 -5.96 8.52 -21.04
CA ASN A 14 -5.39 7.22 -20.71
C ASN A 14 -4.54 7.22 -19.44
N LEU A 15 -4.52 8.32 -18.67
CA LEU A 15 -3.62 8.52 -17.53
C LEU A 15 -3.66 7.36 -16.54
N LYS A 16 -4.85 6.85 -16.19
CA LYS A 16 -5.01 5.72 -15.27
C LYS A 16 -4.32 4.45 -15.76
N TRP A 17 -4.39 4.17 -17.07
CA TRP A 17 -3.76 2.99 -17.65
C TRP A 17 -2.24 3.15 -17.76
N ILE A 18 -1.79 4.38 -18.08
CA ILE A 18 -0.35 4.71 -18.12
C ILE A 18 0.25 4.57 -16.72
N LEU A 19 -0.43 5.11 -15.69
CA LEU A 19 0.01 4.97 -14.29
C LEU A 19 0.02 3.51 -13.84
N LEU A 20 -1.03 2.75 -14.16
CA LEU A 20 -1.08 1.32 -13.84
C LEU A 20 0.08 0.56 -14.48
N PHE A 21 0.35 0.81 -15.76
CA PHE A 21 1.45 0.19 -16.49
C PHE A 21 2.81 0.53 -15.88
N LEU A 22 3.06 1.81 -15.56
CA LEU A 22 4.29 2.24 -14.90
C LEU A 22 4.45 1.59 -13.51
N CYS A 23 3.40 1.58 -12.69
CA CYS A 23 3.43 0.92 -11.39
C CYS A 23 3.70 -0.58 -11.52
N THR A 24 3.15 -1.23 -12.55
CA THR A 24 3.39 -2.66 -12.79
C THR A 24 4.85 -2.92 -13.17
N ILE A 25 5.44 -2.10 -14.03
CA ILE A 25 6.86 -2.23 -14.40
C ILE A 25 7.74 -2.05 -13.17
N ILE A 26 7.55 -0.97 -12.40
CA ILE A 26 8.32 -0.71 -11.18
C ILE A 26 8.17 -1.86 -10.18
N PHE A 27 6.97 -2.42 -10.05
CA PHE A 27 6.73 -3.56 -9.16
C PHE A 27 7.48 -4.82 -9.62
N LEU A 28 7.48 -5.10 -10.93
CA LEU A 28 8.20 -6.25 -11.47
C LEU A 28 9.71 -6.12 -11.31
N ASP A 29 10.26 -4.94 -11.53
CA ASP A 29 11.67 -4.60 -11.29
C ASP A 29 12.05 -4.84 -9.82
N LEU A 30 11.25 -4.31 -8.89
CA LEU A 30 11.44 -4.57 -7.46
C LEU A 30 11.32 -6.05 -7.08
N VAL A 31 10.48 -6.81 -7.76
CA VAL A 31 10.35 -8.26 -7.53
C VAL A 31 11.60 -8.99 -8.01
N GLU A 32 12.16 -8.62 -9.17
CA GLU A 32 13.40 -9.18 -9.71
C GLU A 32 14.56 -8.96 -8.74
N ASP A 33 14.80 -7.72 -8.29
CA ASP A 33 15.83 -7.38 -7.29
C ASP A 33 15.70 -8.19 -5.99
N VAL A 34 14.45 -8.44 -5.56
CA VAL A 34 14.17 -9.23 -4.36
C VAL A 34 14.51 -10.71 -4.54
N PHE A 35 14.29 -11.28 -5.74
CA PHE A 35 14.65 -12.67 -6.03
C PHE A 35 16.16 -12.89 -6.10
N GLU A 36 16.92 -11.89 -6.54
CA GLU A 36 18.40 -11.95 -6.55
C GLU A 36 19.02 -11.87 -5.15
N LYS A 37 18.18 -11.69 -4.11
CA LYS A 37 18.59 -11.59 -2.68
C LYS A 37 19.61 -10.48 -2.39
N GLU A 38 19.73 -9.51 -3.26
CA GLU A 38 20.57 -8.36 -3.01
C GLU A 38 19.92 -7.42 -2.00
N ILE A 39 20.73 -6.93 -1.05
CA ILE A 39 20.35 -5.75 -0.26
C ILE A 39 20.40 -4.58 -1.22
N MET A 40 19.24 -4.09 -1.62
CA MET A 40 19.16 -2.99 -2.57
C MET A 40 19.89 -1.78 -2.01
N LYS A 41 20.74 -1.16 -2.83
CA LYS A 41 21.38 0.12 -2.46
C LYS A 41 20.34 1.15 -2.00
N LEU A 42 19.16 1.08 -2.58
CA LEU A 42 18.01 1.91 -2.21
C LEU A 42 17.55 1.66 -0.77
N ASP A 43 17.52 0.40 -0.30
CA ASP A 43 17.16 0.06 1.08
C ASP A 43 18.12 0.74 2.07
N ILE A 44 19.43 0.66 1.81
CA ILE A 44 20.47 1.25 2.65
C ILE A 44 20.36 2.79 2.66
N ILE A 45 20.22 3.40 1.49
CA ILE A 45 20.10 4.86 1.37
C ILE A 45 18.84 5.34 2.09
N THR A 46 17.69 4.68 1.86
CA THR A 46 16.42 5.03 2.49
C THR A 46 16.49 4.83 4.00
N TYR A 47 17.05 3.71 4.45
CA TYR A 47 17.24 3.47 5.88
C TYR A 47 18.10 4.54 6.53
N ASN A 48 19.26 4.86 5.96
CA ASN A 48 20.17 5.89 6.49
C ASN A 48 19.49 7.26 6.52
N PHE A 49 18.74 7.62 5.49
CA PHE A 49 17.97 8.86 5.46
C PHE A 49 16.93 8.91 6.58
N ILE A 50 16.11 7.86 6.72
CA ILE A 50 15.05 7.79 7.73
C ILE A 50 15.66 7.79 9.14
N SER A 51 16.69 6.98 9.38
CA SER A 51 17.33 6.86 10.71
C SER A 51 18.00 8.16 11.14
N THR A 52 18.59 8.91 10.21
CA THR A 52 19.29 10.15 10.51
C THR A 52 18.36 11.35 10.70
N TYR A 53 17.31 11.46 9.88
CA TYR A 53 16.49 12.66 9.80
C TYR A 53 15.07 12.53 10.35
N LEU A 54 14.50 11.32 10.38
CA LEU A 54 13.10 11.11 10.73
C LEU A 54 12.90 10.38 12.06
N ILE A 55 13.88 9.62 12.56
CA ILE A 55 13.79 8.99 13.88
C ILE A 55 14.11 10.04 14.94
N SER A 56 13.11 10.43 15.70
CA SER A 56 13.22 11.35 16.81
C SER A 56 12.12 11.08 17.85
N ASP A 57 12.31 11.57 19.08
CA ASP A 57 11.32 11.43 20.15
C ASP A 57 9.96 12.05 19.81
N PHE A 58 9.93 13.02 18.89
CA PHE A 58 8.71 13.64 18.43
C PHE A 58 8.06 12.93 17.24
N VAL A 59 8.84 12.58 16.22
CA VAL A 59 8.31 12.00 14.96
C VAL A 59 7.97 10.51 15.12
N THR A 60 8.77 9.76 15.89
CA THR A 60 8.58 8.31 16.05
C THR A 60 7.21 7.93 16.64
N PRO A 61 6.67 8.59 17.68
CA PRO A 61 5.32 8.29 18.17
C PRO A 61 4.23 8.55 17.14
N ILE A 62 4.34 9.66 16.40
CA ILE A 62 3.39 10.01 15.34
C ILE A 62 3.41 8.96 14.22
N ALA A 63 4.61 8.58 13.77
CA ALA A 63 4.77 7.54 12.76
C ALA A 63 4.18 6.20 13.21
N LYS A 64 4.34 5.82 14.48
CA LYS A 64 3.72 4.61 15.05
C LYS A 64 2.19 4.69 15.04
N ILE A 65 1.60 5.83 15.38
CA ILE A 65 0.13 6.01 15.32
C ILE A 65 -0.35 5.85 13.86
N ILE A 66 0.31 6.51 12.91
CA ILE A 66 -0.05 6.42 11.48
C ILE A 66 0.10 4.98 10.99
N THR A 67 1.19 4.30 11.32
CA THR A 67 1.41 2.90 10.96
C THR A 67 0.33 1.99 11.52
N ASN A 68 -0.11 2.21 12.75
CA ASN A 68 -1.18 1.42 13.37
C ASN A 68 -2.51 1.51 12.63
N LEU A 69 -2.80 2.63 11.94
CA LEU A 69 -3.99 2.72 11.08
C LEU A 69 -3.95 1.72 9.91
N GLY A 70 -2.75 1.35 9.43
CA GLY A 70 -2.54 0.30 8.44
C GLY A 70 -2.44 -1.11 9.01
N GLY A 71 -2.50 -1.25 10.33
CA GLY A 71 -2.45 -2.53 11.02
C GLY A 71 -3.74 -3.34 10.89
N THR A 72 -3.62 -4.66 10.99
CA THR A 72 -4.74 -5.60 10.82
C THR A 72 -5.93 -5.27 11.73
N ILE A 73 -5.67 -4.96 13.01
CA ILE A 73 -6.72 -4.65 13.99
C ILE A 73 -7.49 -3.40 13.57
N SER A 74 -6.81 -2.34 13.15
CA SER A 74 -7.44 -1.09 12.72
C SER A 74 -8.30 -1.28 11.48
N LEU A 75 -7.80 -1.98 10.47
CA LEU A 75 -8.54 -2.22 9.23
C LEU A 75 -9.80 -3.07 9.45
N ILE A 76 -9.70 -4.10 10.29
CA ILE A 76 -10.86 -4.92 10.69
C ILE A 76 -11.87 -4.07 11.48
N SER A 77 -11.41 -3.29 12.45
CA SER A 77 -12.28 -2.44 13.26
C SER A 77 -13.04 -1.42 12.42
N ILE A 78 -12.35 -0.74 11.49
CA ILE A 78 -12.97 0.20 10.56
C ILE A 78 -14.00 -0.53 9.68
N THR A 79 -13.69 -1.73 9.18
CA THR A 79 -14.61 -2.52 8.38
C THR A 79 -15.89 -2.88 9.15
N ILE A 80 -15.74 -3.30 10.40
CA ILE A 80 -16.89 -3.64 11.28
C ILE A 80 -17.73 -2.39 11.53
N ILE A 81 -17.10 -1.26 11.87
CA ILE A 81 -17.80 0.01 12.07
C ILE A 81 -18.59 0.40 10.82
N LEU A 82 -18.01 0.30 9.64
CA LEU A 82 -18.69 0.60 8.38
C LEU A 82 -19.86 -0.34 8.11
N LEU A 83 -19.72 -1.65 8.42
CA LEU A 83 -20.80 -2.62 8.29
C LEU A 83 -21.98 -2.32 9.24
N VAL A 84 -21.71 -1.83 10.44
CA VAL A 84 -22.74 -1.52 11.44
C VAL A 84 -23.41 -0.19 11.14
N VAL A 85 -22.63 0.87 10.91
CA VAL A 85 -23.10 2.25 10.82
C VAL A 85 -23.76 2.59 9.49
N LEU A 86 -23.24 2.04 8.38
CA LEU A 86 -23.77 2.37 7.06
C LEU A 86 -25.16 1.75 6.84
N LYS A 87 -26.14 2.58 6.46
CA LYS A 87 -27.48 2.12 6.08
C LYS A 87 -27.42 1.19 4.86
N ASN A 88 -26.60 1.54 3.88
CA ASN A 88 -26.37 0.70 2.70
C ASN A 88 -25.33 -0.38 3.00
N LYS A 89 -25.79 -1.54 3.43
CA LYS A 89 -24.92 -2.68 3.78
C LYS A 89 -24.06 -3.18 2.61
N LYS A 90 -24.46 -2.95 1.35
CA LYS A 90 -23.67 -3.33 0.17
C LYS A 90 -22.30 -2.63 0.15
N ILE A 91 -22.21 -1.40 0.66
CA ILE A 91 -20.95 -0.65 0.74
C ILE A 91 -20.01 -1.31 1.76
N GLY A 92 -20.51 -1.59 2.96
CA GLY A 92 -19.72 -2.26 4.00
C GLY A 92 -19.24 -3.64 3.58
N ILE A 93 -20.10 -4.41 2.90
CA ILE A 93 -19.75 -5.74 2.33
C ILE A 93 -18.67 -5.59 1.26
N ALA A 94 -18.77 -4.59 0.38
CA ALA A 94 -17.74 -4.33 -0.63
C ALA A 94 -16.38 -3.99 -0.03
N VAL A 95 -16.35 -3.19 1.07
CA VAL A 95 -15.12 -2.90 1.82
C VAL A 95 -14.55 -4.15 2.46
N MET A 96 -15.39 -5.00 3.05
CA MET A 96 -14.96 -6.28 3.63
C MET A 96 -14.35 -7.21 2.56
N ILE A 97 -14.99 -7.33 1.40
CA ILE A 97 -14.48 -8.15 0.29
C ILE A 97 -13.14 -7.59 -0.21
N ASN A 98 -13.00 -6.27 -0.34
CA ASN A 98 -11.74 -5.62 -0.71
C ASN A 98 -10.62 -5.96 0.29
N LEU A 99 -10.89 -5.85 1.60
CA LEU A 99 -9.95 -6.19 2.65
C LEU A 99 -9.54 -7.68 2.59
N LEU A 100 -10.49 -8.58 2.40
CA LEU A 100 -10.23 -10.02 2.28
C LEU A 100 -9.35 -10.32 1.06
N ILE A 101 -9.71 -9.81 -0.12
CA ILE A 101 -8.96 -10.05 -1.35
C ILE A 101 -7.53 -9.52 -1.24
N SER A 102 -7.36 -8.28 -0.77
CA SER A 102 -6.03 -7.69 -0.63
C SER A 102 -5.15 -8.41 0.39
N THR A 103 -5.73 -8.90 1.49
CA THR A 103 -5.03 -9.70 2.50
C THR A 103 -4.61 -11.05 1.94
N VAL A 104 -5.52 -11.78 1.27
CA VAL A 104 -5.21 -13.08 0.66
C VAL A 104 -4.12 -12.93 -0.40
N LEU A 105 -4.21 -11.94 -1.28
CA LEU A 105 -3.18 -11.66 -2.27
C LEU A 105 -1.82 -11.36 -1.63
N ASN A 106 -1.80 -10.57 -0.55
CA ASN A 106 -0.55 -10.28 0.17
C ASN A 106 0.08 -11.56 0.76
N ILE A 107 -0.74 -12.44 1.35
CA ILE A 107 -0.27 -13.71 1.88
C ILE A 107 0.29 -14.61 0.77
N ILE A 108 -0.41 -14.72 -0.36
CA ILE A 108 0.06 -15.50 -1.50
C ILE A 108 1.40 -14.96 -2.00
N LEU A 109 1.50 -13.66 -2.26
CA LEU A 109 2.72 -13.03 -2.76
C LEU A 109 3.89 -13.19 -1.78
N LYS A 110 3.66 -13.05 -0.47
CA LYS A 110 4.68 -13.30 0.56
C LYS A 110 5.22 -14.74 0.48
N ASN A 111 4.34 -15.70 0.29
CA ASN A 111 4.75 -17.12 0.22
C ASN A 111 5.44 -17.47 -1.13
N VAL A 112 5.15 -16.74 -2.19
CA VAL A 112 5.85 -16.89 -3.47
C VAL A 112 7.24 -16.29 -3.41
N VAL A 113 7.37 -15.06 -2.90
CA VAL A 113 8.63 -14.30 -2.89
C VAL A 113 9.59 -14.75 -1.78
N GLN A 114 9.06 -15.06 -0.58
CA GLN A 114 9.79 -15.56 0.59
C GLN A 114 11.01 -14.72 1.01
N ARG A 115 10.98 -13.40 0.82
CA ARG A 115 12.08 -12.52 1.21
C ARG A 115 12.24 -12.51 2.73
N PRO A 116 13.43 -12.86 3.27
CA PRO A 116 13.68 -12.76 4.70
C PRO A 116 13.63 -11.32 5.17
N ARG A 117 13.31 -11.11 6.46
CA ARG A 117 13.38 -9.77 7.06
C ARG A 117 14.79 -9.45 7.50
N PRO A 118 15.26 -8.19 7.32
CA PRO A 118 16.51 -7.74 7.93
C PRO A 118 16.45 -7.92 9.45
N ASN A 119 17.51 -8.40 10.07
CA ASN A 119 17.55 -8.64 11.52
C ASN A 119 17.99 -7.40 12.31
N GLU A 120 18.56 -6.42 11.67
CA GLU A 120 19.15 -5.24 12.28
C GLU A 120 18.14 -4.08 12.39
N PHE A 121 18.26 -3.28 13.46
CA PHE A 121 17.59 -1.98 13.64
C PHE A 121 16.05 -1.96 13.59
N ARG A 122 15.40 -2.98 14.12
CA ARG A 122 13.93 -3.04 14.16
C ARG A 122 13.36 -2.18 15.27
N LEU A 123 12.50 -1.23 14.93
CA LEU A 123 11.69 -0.47 15.88
C LEU A 123 10.44 -1.24 16.36
N ILE A 124 9.98 -2.19 15.55
CA ILE A 124 8.79 -3.02 15.80
C ILE A 124 9.10 -4.45 15.40
N THR A 125 8.70 -5.41 16.24
CA THR A 125 8.86 -6.84 15.94
C THR A 125 7.70 -7.30 15.06
N GLU A 126 8.01 -7.68 13.83
CA GLU A 126 7.07 -8.23 12.87
C GLU A 126 7.51 -9.63 12.47
N THR A 127 6.54 -10.54 12.29
CA THR A 127 6.78 -11.93 11.91
C THR A 127 6.55 -12.19 10.43
N GLY A 128 7.10 -13.32 9.92
CA GLY A 128 6.92 -13.75 8.53
C GLY A 128 7.79 -12.99 7.53
N TYR A 129 7.52 -13.18 6.24
CA TYR A 129 8.30 -12.61 5.14
C TYR A 129 8.17 -11.09 5.03
N SER A 130 9.23 -10.43 4.51
CA SER A 130 9.31 -8.97 4.42
C SER A 130 8.55 -8.38 3.23
N PHE A 131 8.53 -9.06 2.09
CA PHE A 131 7.99 -8.54 0.83
C PHE A 131 6.86 -9.42 0.27
N PRO A 132 5.81 -8.81 -0.31
CA PRO A 132 5.47 -7.40 -0.22
C PRO A 132 4.99 -7.00 1.17
N SER A 133 5.13 -5.69 1.51
CA SER A 133 4.69 -5.17 2.81
C SER A 133 3.17 -5.28 2.97
N GLY A 134 2.72 -5.99 4.01
CA GLY A 134 1.29 -6.10 4.32
C GLY A 134 0.67 -4.75 4.64
N HIS A 135 1.34 -3.94 5.49
CA HIS A 135 0.87 -2.60 5.82
C HIS A 135 0.71 -1.72 4.57
N SER A 136 1.70 -1.69 3.69
CA SER A 136 1.63 -0.86 2.48
C SER A 136 0.58 -1.34 1.49
N MET A 137 0.60 -2.63 1.15
CA MET A 137 -0.27 -3.20 0.12
C MET A 137 -1.74 -3.19 0.53
N VAL A 138 -2.03 -3.69 1.75
CA VAL A 138 -3.42 -3.82 2.23
C VAL A 138 -4.01 -2.45 2.56
N SER A 139 -3.21 -1.53 3.17
CA SER A 139 -3.67 -0.17 3.45
C SER A 139 -3.96 0.60 2.17
N MET A 140 -3.10 0.51 1.15
CA MET A 140 -3.31 1.18 -0.12
C MET A 140 -4.58 0.69 -0.81
N ALA A 141 -4.83 -0.63 -0.82
CA ALA A 141 -6.04 -1.21 -1.36
C ALA A 141 -7.28 -0.78 -0.58
N PHE A 142 -7.21 -0.79 0.76
CA PHE A 142 -8.31 -0.47 1.64
C PHE A 142 -8.69 1.01 1.59
N TYR A 143 -7.75 1.89 1.90
CA TYR A 143 -8.02 3.34 1.92
C TYR A 143 -8.26 3.91 0.52
N GLY A 144 -7.55 3.40 -0.49
CA GLY A 144 -7.79 3.78 -1.89
C GLY A 144 -9.21 3.42 -2.33
N PHE A 145 -9.71 2.25 -1.93
CA PHE A 145 -11.09 1.86 -2.20
C PHE A 145 -12.10 2.72 -1.43
N LEU A 146 -11.83 3.07 -0.17
CA LEU A 146 -12.68 4.00 0.58
C LEU A 146 -12.77 5.37 -0.09
N ILE A 147 -11.64 5.94 -0.52
CA ILE A 147 -11.61 7.22 -1.25
C ILE A 147 -12.45 7.13 -2.53
N TYR A 148 -12.31 6.05 -3.29
CA TYR A 148 -13.11 5.81 -4.49
C TYR A 148 -14.61 5.76 -4.18
N LEU A 149 -15.03 5.07 -3.11
CA LEU A 149 -16.42 4.97 -2.70
C LEU A 149 -16.98 6.34 -2.29
N ILE A 150 -16.21 7.11 -1.49
CA ILE A 150 -16.60 8.46 -1.09
C ILE A 150 -16.79 9.35 -2.32
N TYR A 151 -15.81 9.35 -3.23
CA TYR A 151 -15.90 10.11 -4.48
C TYR A 151 -17.14 9.76 -5.30
N LYS A 152 -17.45 8.46 -5.41
CA LYS A 152 -18.61 7.96 -6.14
C LYS A 152 -19.93 8.38 -5.47
N LEU A 153 -19.99 8.35 -4.14
CA LEU A 153 -21.19 8.72 -3.37
C LEU A 153 -21.46 10.23 -3.38
N VAL A 154 -20.40 11.06 -3.42
CA VAL A 154 -20.54 12.52 -3.47
C VAL A 154 -20.94 13.02 -4.86
N LYS A 155 -20.58 12.28 -5.90
CA LYS A 155 -20.83 12.67 -7.29
C LYS A 155 -22.22 12.24 -7.80
N ASN A 156 -22.90 11.32 -7.10
CA ASN A 156 -24.27 10.90 -7.42
C ASN A 156 -25.27 11.60 -6.51
#